data_00fc75902ad9409a95b4898b4e893457
#
_entry.id   00fc75902ad9409a95b4898b4e893457
#
_cell.length_a   1.000
_cell.length_b   1.000
_cell.length_c   1.000
_cell.angle_alpha   90.00
_cell.angle_beta   90.00
_cell.angle_gamma   90.00
#
_symmetry.space_group_name_H-M   'P 1'
#
loop_
_entity.id
_entity.type
_entity.pdbx_description
1 polymer ?
#
loop_
_entity_poly.entity_id
_entity_poly.type
_entity_poly.pdbx_seq_one_letter_code
_entity_poly.pdbx_strand_id
1 'polypeptide(L)'
;MGDKNKLPDVFNVEQLVKLFDAVDRPKVAIASALTFFCGLRLSETCNLKVEDIDLTNKRLKIVDAKNSRRNLTGYGKDRYVPIPDLMISPIKKWLEIISGGKWFLPSHKSPDSHMRKKSLHEQFQEVVKKAGLLIPSYEIEFKTRIKGKLQNKKATRYKYHFHTLRHAYATYLLDKGVDLYTISNLLGHNQITTTQIYARISDTKRKQAISDAFNTPLRSQIVHVQPPRMEEKMLEIKKLELEVRKMELANR
;
A
#
# COMPACT_ATOMS: atom_id res chain seq x y z
N MET A 1 0.63 -26.35 4.04
CA MET A 1 1.75 -25.48 4.45
C MET A 1 2.26 -24.78 3.20
N GLY A 2 2.18 -23.46 3.10
CA GLY A 2 2.72 -22.73 1.94
C GLY A 2 4.24 -22.91 1.88
N ASP A 3 4.75 -23.07 0.67
CA ASP A 3 6.18 -23.19 0.41
C ASP A 3 6.93 -21.98 0.96
N LYS A 4 7.77 -22.19 1.99
CA LYS A 4 8.56 -21.14 2.65
C LYS A 4 9.56 -20.47 1.70
N ASN A 5 9.79 -21.03 0.53
CA ASN A 5 10.72 -20.55 -0.49
C ASN A 5 10.03 -19.77 -1.63
N LYS A 6 8.69 -19.67 -1.63
CA LYS A 6 7.97 -18.93 -2.67
C LYS A 6 8.24 -17.45 -2.53
N LEU A 7 8.74 -16.84 -3.61
CA LEU A 7 8.91 -15.39 -3.70
C LEU A 7 7.54 -14.69 -3.60
N PRO A 8 7.45 -13.56 -2.91
CA PRO A 8 6.20 -12.81 -2.84
C PRO A 8 5.78 -12.33 -4.23
N ASP A 9 4.48 -12.40 -4.49
CA ASP A 9 3.92 -11.80 -5.68
C ASP A 9 4.09 -10.27 -5.60
N VAL A 10 4.47 -9.65 -6.72
CA VAL A 10 4.70 -8.20 -6.84
C VAL A 10 3.94 -7.70 -8.05
N PHE A 11 3.34 -6.52 -7.95
CA PHE A 11 2.77 -5.85 -9.10
C PHE A 11 3.86 -5.38 -10.06
N ASN A 12 3.69 -5.63 -11.35
CA ASN A 12 4.45 -4.93 -12.38
C ASN A 12 3.82 -3.55 -12.65
N VAL A 13 4.51 -2.72 -13.44
CA VAL A 13 4.07 -1.34 -13.74
C VAL A 13 2.69 -1.31 -14.38
N GLU A 14 2.45 -2.17 -15.36
CA GLU A 14 1.18 -2.26 -16.07
C GLU A 14 0.01 -2.62 -15.14
N GLN A 15 0.25 -3.54 -14.22
CA GLN A 15 -0.73 -3.94 -13.21
C GLN A 15 -1.00 -2.83 -12.19
N LEU A 16 0.03 -2.05 -11.81
CA LEU A 16 -0.13 -0.88 -10.96
C LEU A 16 -1.00 0.19 -11.65
N VAL A 17 -0.75 0.46 -12.93
CA VAL A 17 -1.57 1.39 -13.72
C VAL A 17 -3.02 0.92 -13.73
N LYS A 18 -3.29 -0.34 -14.11
CA LYS A 18 -4.64 -0.91 -14.09
C LYS A 18 -5.30 -0.83 -12.71
N LEU A 19 -4.53 -1.10 -11.65
CA LEU A 19 -5.02 -1.03 -10.28
C LEU A 19 -5.44 0.40 -9.91
N PHE A 20 -4.56 1.38 -10.11
CA PHE A 20 -4.85 2.77 -9.77
C PHE A 20 -5.95 3.37 -10.65
N ASP A 21 -6.05 2.92 -11.90
CA ASP A 21 -7.14 3.29 -12.81
C ASP A 21 -8.52 2.75 -12.37
N ALA A 22 -8.54 1.61 -11.71
CA ALA A 22 -9.77 1.00 -11.22
C ALA A 22 -10.24 1.53 -9.86
N VAL A 23 -9.43 2.36 -9.17
CA VAL A 23 -9.80 2.91 -7.85
C VAL A 23 -10.83 4.01 -8.01
N ASP A 24 -12.00 3.81 -7.44
CA ASP A 24 -13.13 4.74 -7.45
C ASP A 24 -13.39 5.42 -6.09
N ARG A 25 -12.70 4.99 -5.02
CA ARG A 25 -12.91 5.49 -3.66
C ARG A 25 -11.69 6.28 -3.18
N PRO A 26 -11.83 7.57 -2.84
CA PRO A 26 -10.70 8.43 -2.43
C PRO A 26 -9.89 7.87 -1.27
N LYS A 27 -10.56 7.28 -0.24
CA LYS A 27 -9.88 6.66 0.90
C LYS A 27 -8.98 5.49 0.47
N VAL A 28 -9.45 4.67 -0.47
CA VAL A 28 -8.68 3.53 -0.98
C VAL A 28 -7.55 4.03 -1.87
N ALA A 29 -7.79 5.06 -2.68
CA ALA A 29 -6.78 5.68 -3.54
C ALA A 29 -5.60 6.19 -2.70
N ILE A 30 -5.86 7.07 -1.74
CA ILE A 30 -4.79 7.65 -0.91
C ILE A 30 -4.09 6.61 -0.04
N ALA A 31 -4.84 5.63 0.51
CA ALA A 31 -4.27 4.55 1.30
C ALA A 31 -3.34 3.65 0.46
N SER A 32 -3.75 3.31 -0.76
CA SER A 32 -2.96 2.51 -1.70
C SER A 32 -1.71 3.26 -2.14
N ALA A 33 -1.85 4.56 -2.43
CA ALA A 33 -0.74 5.42 -2.79
C ALA A 33 0.29 5.52 -1.65
N LEU A 34 -0.12 5.78 -0.41
CA LEU A 34 0.79 5.80 0.74
C LEU A 34 1.50 4.46 0.93
N THR A 35 0.80 3.35 0.74
CA THR A 35 1.41 2.03 0.87
C THR A 35 2.43 1.78 -0.23
N PHE A 36 2.14 2.17 -1.46
CA PHE A 36 3.04 1.98 -2.59
C PHE A 36 4.24 2.97 -2.56
N PHE A 37 4.01 4.25 -2.24
CA PHE A 37 5.06 5.27 -2.30
C PHE A 37 5.84 5.48 -1.00
N CYS A 38 5.30 5.05 0.14
CA CYS A 38 5.94 5.17 1.46
C CYS A 38 6.13 3.81 2.16
N GLY A 39 5.74 2.71 1.55
CA GLY A 39 5.97 1.36 2.07
C GLY A 39 5.23 1.03 3.38
N LEU A 40 4.09 1.66 3.67
CA LEU A 40 3.37 1.46 4.92
C LEU A 40 2.71 0.07 5.02
N ARG A 41 2.62 -0.48 6.24
CA ARG A 41 1.77 -1.65 6.50
C ARG A 41 0.30 -1.24 6.51
N LEU A 42 -0.61 -2.17 6.18
CA LEU A 42 -2.05 -1.94 6.27
C LEU A 42 -2.47 -1.36 7.63
N SER A 43 -1.90 -1.87 8.73
CA SER A 43 -2.18 -1.34 10.07
C SER A 43 -1.64 0.06 10.31
N GLU A 44 -0.47 0.37 9.79
CA GLU A 44 0.16 1.68 9.88
C GLU A 44 -0.65 2.70 9.08
N THR A 45 -1.05 2.34 7.87
CA THR A 45 -1.89 3.19 7.01
C THR A 45 -3.23 3.52 7.67
N CYS A 46 -3.90 2.52 8.29
CA CYS A 46 -5.16 2.76 9.01
C CYS A 46 -5.00 3.60 10.27
N ASN A 47 -3.87 3.44 10.99
CA ASN A 47 -3.61 4.10 12.27
C ASN A 47 -2.87 5.43 12.14
N LEU A 48 -2.58 5.88 10.91
CA LEU A 48 -1.88 7.14 10.67
C LEU A 48 -2.76 8.30 11.13
N LYS A 49 -2.18 9.18 11.94
CA LYS A 49 -2.84 10.41 12.38
C LYS A 49 -2.41 11.57 11.51
N VAL A 50 -3.24 12.61 11.47
CA VAL A 50 -2.92 13.86 10.75
C VAL A 50 -1.68 14.52 11.36
N GLU A 51 -1.52 14.49 12.68
CA GLU A 51 -0.35 15.04 13.40
C GLU A 51 0.98 14.34 13.07
N ASP A 52 0.92 13.09 12.58
CA ASP A 52 2.11 12.31 12.22
C ASP A 52 2.64 12.67 10.81
N ILE A 53 1.97 13.58 10.09
CA ILE A 53 2.32 13.99 8.71
C ILE A 53 3.02 15.33 8.74
N ASP A 54 4.32 15.33 8.51
CA ASP A 54 5.15 16.52 8.42
C ASP A 54 5.43 16.84 6.94
N LEU A 55 4.58 17.66 6.35
CA LEU A 55 4.71 18.06 4.95
C LEU A 55 5.87 19.05 4.72
N THR A 56 6.28 19.78 5.75
CA THR A 56 7.41 20.73 5.67
C THR A 56 8.71 19.96 5.51
N ASN A 57 8.92 18.93 6.33
CA ASN A 57 10.10 18.08 6.27
C ASN A 57 9.88 16.84 5.38
N LYS A 58 8.74 16.74 4.68
CA LYS A 58 8.37 15.65 3.75
C LYS A 58 8.55 14.28 4.37
N ARG A 59 7.97 14.03 5.55
CA ARG A 59 8.11 12.77 6.27
C ARG A 59 6.84 12.37 7.02
N LEU A 60 6.67 11.07 7.21
CA LEU A 60 5.64 10.47 8.05
C LEU A 60 6.30 9.91 9.31
N LYS A 61 5.73 10.18 10.47
CA LYS A 61 6.07 9.51 11.72
C LYS A 61 5.22 8.24 11.84
N ILE A 62 5.87 7.08 11.84
CA ILE A 62 5.19 5.80 12.00
C ILE A 62 5.42 5.28 13.41
N VAL A 63 4.36 5.25 14.19
CA VAL A 63 4.37 4.77 15.57
C VAL A 63 4.05 3.27 15.57
N ASP A 64 4.96 2.44 16.14
CA ASP A 64 4.72 0.98 16.22
C ASP A 64 3.84 0.63 17.42
N ALA A 65 2.54 0.52 17.17
CA ALA A 65 1.54 0.19 18.18
C ALA A 65 1.71 -1.22 18.81
N LYS A 66 2.50 -2.12 18.21
CA LYS A 66 2.72 -3.47 18.77
C LYS A 66 3.70 -3.47 19.94
N ASN A 67 4.58 -2.48 20.02
CA ASN A 67 5.66 -2.46 21.01
C ASN A 67 5.37 -1.66 22.27
N SER A 68 4.26 -0.89 22.33
CA SER A 68 3.88 -0.19 23.54
C SER A 68 3.51 -1.11 24.72
N ARG A 69 3.23 -2.40 24.47
CA ARG A 69 2.91 -3.41 25.51
C ARG A 69 4.04 -4.42 25.82
N ARG A 70 5.15 -4.40 25.08
CA ARG A 70 6.28 -5.33 25.25
C ARG A 70 7.63 -4.61 25.38
N ASN A 71 7.64 -3.48 26.05
CA ASN A 71 8.84 -2.63 26.24
C ASN A 71 9.93 -3.24 27.13
N LEU A 72 10.05 -4.56 27.23
CA LEU A 72 11.17 -5.22 27.92
C LEU A 72 12.42 -5.41 27.04
N THR A 73 12.33 -5.17 25.73
CA THR A 73 13.48 -5.40 24.81
C THR A 73 13.90 -4.20 23.97
N GLY A 74 13.36 -3.01 24.16
CA GLY A 74 13.83 -1.77 23.50
C GLY A 74 13.69 -1.71 21.96
N TYR A 75 13.07 -2.68 21.32
CA TYR A 75 12.94 -2.81 19.87
C TYR A 75 11.53 -2.46 19.37
N GLY A 76 11.18 -1.22 19.45
CA GLY A 76 9.95 -0.66 18.90
C GLY A 76 10.15 0.82 18.72
N LYS A 77 11.08 1.18 17.87
CA LYS A 77 11.36 2.60 17.63
C LYS A 77 10.36 3.12 16.61
N ASP A 78 9.71 4.24 16.95
CA ASP A 78 9.09 5.11 15.97
C ASP A 78 10.09 5.32 14.82
N ARG A 79 9.62 5.27 13.59
CA ARG A 79 10.43 5.53 12.42
C ARG A 79 9.86 6.66 11.59
N TYR A 80 10.72 7.37 10.94
CA TYR A 80 10.34 8.35 9.94
C TYR A 80 10.48 7.75 8.54
N VAL A 81 9.43 7.95 7.73
CA VAL A 81 9.40 7.51 6.33
C VAL A 81 9.31 8.75 5.45
N PRO A 82 10.22 8.93 4.48
CA PRO A 82 10.17 10.05 3.55
C PRO A 82 8.89 10.03 2.71
N ILE A 83 8.35 11.21 2.45
CA ILE A 83 7.23 11.41 1.52
C ILE A 83 7.84 11.87 0.18
N PRO A 84 7.69 11.11 -0.91
CA PRO A 84 8.10 11.57 -2.24
C PRO A 84 7.35 12.83 -2.65
N ASP A 85 7.99 13.71 -3.42
CA ASP A 85 7.42 15.01 -3.84
C ASP A 85 6.08 14.86 -4.55
N LEU A 86 5.95 13.83 -5.38
CA LEU A 86 4.70 13.51 -6.09
C LEU A 86 3.51 13.23 -5.14
N MET A 87 3.75 12.86 -3.89
CA MET A 87 2.71 12.58 -2.89
C MET A 87 2.29 13.81 -2.09
N ILE A 88 3.03 14.91 -2.15
CA ILE A 88 2.75 16.12 -1.35
C ILE A 88 1.40 16.72 -1.73
N SER A 89 1.14 16.94 -3.03
CA SER A 89 -0.13 17.48 -3.51
C SER A 89 -1.33 16.56 -3.21
N PRO A 90 -1.29 15.25 -3.50
CA PRO A 90 -2.37 14.34 -3.11
C PRO A 90 -2.66 14.32 -1.61
N ILE A 91 -1.62 14.35 -0.75
CA ILE A 91 -1.81 14.38 0.70
C ILE A 91 -2.46 15.68 1.14
N LYS A 92 -2.01 16.85 0.63
CA LYS A 92 -2.63 18.15 0.94
C LYS A 92 -4.11 18.16 0.58
N LYS A 93 -4.45 17.78 -0.65
CA LYS A 93 -5.85 17.69 -1.12
C LYS A 93 -6.68 16.77 -0.23
N TRP A 94 -6.11 15.62 0.18
CA TRP A 94 -6.79 14.70 1.08
C TRP A 94 -7.03 15.29 2.47
N LEU A 95 -6.04 15.99 3.04
CA LEU A 95 -6.19 16.67 4.33
C LEU A 95 -7.28 17.76 4.30
N GLU A 96 -7.43 18.47 3.19
CA GLU A 96 -8.52 19.42 2.97
C GLU A 96 -9.90 18.72 2.97
N ILE A 97 -10.00 17.55 2.32
CA ILE A 97 -11.25 16.77 2.25
C ILE A 97 -11.69 16.29 3.64
N ILE A 98 -10.77 15.79 4.46
CA ILE A 98 -11.10 15.26 5.79
C ILE A 98 -11.27 16.35 6.86
N SER A 99 -11.05 17.64 6.52
CA SER A 99 -11.31 18.80 7.38
C SER A 99 -10.68 18.73 8.77
N GLY A 100 -9.43 18.24 8.88
CA GLY A 100 -8.63 18.38 10.10
C GLY A 100 -8.97 17.41 11.24
N GLY A 101 -9.61 16.27 10.98
CA GLY A 101 -9.85 15.24 11.97
C GLY A 101 -8.54 14.59 12.50
N LYS A 102 -8.64 13.82 13.59
CA LYS A 102 -7.49 13.13 14.19
C LYS A 102 -6.84 12.12 13.26
N TRP A 103 -7.64 11.38 12.51
CA TRP A 103 -7.19 10.23 11.72
C TRP A 103 -7.05 10.58 10.24
N PHE A 104 -5.94 10.21 9.64
CA PHE A 104 -5.74 10.40 8.21
C PHE A 104 -6.74 9.59 7.36
N LEU A 105 -7.14 8.41 7.83
CA LEU A 105 -8.22 7.62 7.25
C LEU A 105 -9.37 7.49 8.28
N PRO A 106 -10.26 8.49 8.40
CA PRO A 106 -11.35 8.43 9.35
C PRO A 106 -12.35 7.32 8.99
N SER A 107 -13.00 6.75 9.99
CA SER A 107 -14.07 5.77 9.80
C SER A 107 -15.30 6.46 9.20
N HIS A 108 -16.10 5.72 8.43
CA HIS A 108 -17.40 6.18 7.95
C HIS A 108 -18.44 6.31 9.10
N LYS A 109 -18.30 5.45 10.12
CA LYS A 109 -19.29 5.35 11.20
C LYS A 109 -19.05 6.34 12.36
N SER A 110 -17.81 6.77 12.54
CA SER A 110 -17.41 7.70 13.60
C SER A 110 -16.14 8.43 13.17
N PRO A 111 -16.18 9.77 13.04
CA PRO A 111 -15.01 10.59 12.71
C PRO A 111 -13.87 10.45 13.73
N ASP A 112 -14.21 10.14 15.00
CA ASP A 112 -13.23 9.96 16.08
C ASP A 112 -12.49 8.63 16.04
N SER A 113 -12.87 7.74 15.13
CA SER A 113 -12.21 6.45 14.93
C SER A 113 -11.59 6.34 13.55
N HIS A 114 -10.51 5.54 13.44
CA HIS A 114 -9.86 5.26 12.18
C HIS A 114 -10.59 4.17 11.39
N MET A 115 -10.34 4.12 10.09
CA MET A 115 -10.82 3.07 9.20
C MET A 115 -10.32 1.69 9.65
N ARG A 116 -11.22 0.70 9.71
CA ARG A 116 -10.86 -0.67 10.11
C ARG A 116 -10.02 -1.34 9.03
N LYS A 117 -8.97 -2.05 9.44
CA LYS A 117 -8.10 -2.83 8.53
C LYS A 117 -8.87 -3.78 7.62
N LYS A 118 -9.89 -4.47 8.18
CA LYS A 118 -10.74 -5.37 7.42
C LYS A 118 -11.48 -4.64 6.31
N SER A 119 -12.07 -3.47 6.62
CA SER A 119 -12.81 -2.66 5.66
C SER A 119 -11.91 -2.15 4.53
N LEU A 120 -10.72 -1.63 4.85
CA LEU A 120 -9.77 -1.20 3.82
C LEU A 120 -9.30 -2.36 2.95
N HIS A 121 -9.04 -3.52 3.57
CA HIS A 121 -8.63 -4.71 2.83
C HIS A 121 -9.73 -5.19 1.87
N GLU A 122 -10.98 -5.26 2.32
CA GLU A 122 -12.13 -5.68 1.51
C GLU A 122 -12.36 -4.72 0.35
N GLN A 123 -12.37 -3.41 0.60
CA GLN A 123 -12.51 -2.40 -0.45
C GLN A 123 -11.35 -2.45 -1.46
N PHE A 124 -10.12 -2.70 -1.01
CA PHE A 124 -9.00 -2.89 -1.92
C PHE A 124 -9.15 -4.15 -2.78
N GLN A 125 -9.68 -5.25 -2.22
CA GLN A 125 -9.95 -6.46 -3.02
C GLN A 125 -11.02 -6.22 -4.09
N GLU A 126 -12.02 -5.37 -3.83
CA GLU A 126 -12.99 -4.93 -4.85
C GLU A 126 -12.29 -4.19 -5.99
N VAL A 127 -11.33 -3.31 -5.68
CA VAL A 127 -10.51 -2.62 -6.69
C VAL A 127 -9.67 -3.62 -7.50
N VAL A 128 -9.00 -4.57 -6.83
CA VAL A 128 -8.22 -5.63 -7.50
C VAL A 128 -9.10 -6.43 -8.46
N LYS A 129 -10.35 -6.71 -8.05
CA LYS A 129 -11.35 -7.39 -8.90
C LYS A 129 -11.74 -6.53 -10.11
N LYS A 130 -12.04 -5.24 -9.90
CA LYS A 130 -12.37 -4.28 -10.98
C LYS A 130 -11.22 -4.12 -11.98
N ALA A 131 -9.98 -4.13 -11.50
CA ALA A 131 -8.79 -4.07 -12.33
C ALA A 131 -8.52 -5.36 -13.14
N GLY A 132 -9.32 -6.41 -12.97
CA GLY A 132 -9.09 -7.73 -13.60
C GLY A 132 -7.88 -8.48 -13.01
N LEU A 133 -7.44 -8.12 -11.80
CA LEU A 133 -6.25 -8.67 -11.16
C LEU A 133 -6.56 -9.67 -10.03
N LEU A 134 -7.82 -10.12 -9.89
CA LEU A 134 -8.22 -11.07 -8.86
C LEU A 134 -7.81 -12.50 -9.24
N ILE A 135 -6.52 -12.79 -9.14
CA ILE A 135 -5.92 -14.07 -9.53
C ILE A 135 -5.82 -14.98 -8.30
N PRO A 136 -6.45 -16.16 -8.27
CA PRO A 136 -6.30 -17.12 -7.19
C PRO A 136 -4.84 -17.58 -7.06
N SER A 137 -4.37 -17.77 -5.83
CA SER A 137 -3.02 -18.24 -5.54
C SER A 137 -3.03 -19.62 -4.91
N TYR A 138 -3.73 -19.78 -3.80
CA TYR A 138 -3.87 -21.07 -3.10
C TYR A 138 -5.09 -21.06 -2.17
N GLU A 139 -5.55 -22.23 -1.79
CA GLU A 139 -6.60 -22.38 -0.79
C GLU A 139 -6.02 -22.63 0.59
N ILE A 140 -6.70 -22.08 1.60
CA ILE A 140 -6.40 -22.36 3.01
C ILE A 140 -7.62 -22.97 3.69
N GLU A 141 -7.37 -23.93 4.55
CA GLU A 141 -8.37 -24.43 5.49
C GLU A 141 -8.10 -23.85 6.88
N PHE A 142 -9.14 -23.37 7.54
CA PHE A 142 -9.03 -22.83 8.89
C PHE A 142 -10.26 -23.15 9.71
N LYS A 143 -10.06 -23.31 11.02
CA LYS A 143 -11.15 -23.51 11.97
C LYS A 143 -11.69 -22.16 12.43
N THR A 144 -12.99 -21.99 12.39
CA THR A 144 -13.69 -20.80 12.93
C THR A 144 -14.83 -21.22 13.82
N ARG A 145 -15.14 -20.41 14.83
CA ARG A 145 -16.26 -20.68 15.73
C ARG A 145 -17.49 -19.92 15.24
N ILE A 146 -18.54 -20.63 14.84
CA ILE A 146 -19.82 -20.08 14.40
C ILE A 146 -20.90 -20.58 15.34
N LYS A 147 -21.65 -19.69 15.96
CA LYS A 147 -22.69 -20.01 16.95
C LYS A 147 -22.20 -20.99 18.02
N GLY A 148 -20.97 -20.77 18.53
CA GLY A 148 -20.37 -21.61 19.57
C GLY A 148 -19.71 -22.92 19.08
N LYS A 149 -20.00 -23.38 17.86
CA LYS A 149 -19.46 -24.64 17.29
C LYS A 149 -18.23 -24.39 16.41
N LEU A 150 -17.21 -25.23 16.55
CA LEU A 150 -16.00 -25.17 15.71
C LEU A 150 -16.32 -25.76 14.34
N GLN A 151 -16.08 -25.00 13.28
CA GLN A 151 -16.31 -25.40 11.89
C GLN A 151 -15.05 -25.20 11.05
N ASN A 152 -14.76 -26.15 10.17
CA ASN A 152 -13.72 -25.99 9.15
C ASN A 152 -14.26 -25.14 8.02
N LYS A 153 -13.50 -24.13 7.60
CA LYS A 153 -13.81 -23.31 6.43
C LYS A 153 -12.62 -23.31 5.48
N LYS A 154 -12.94 -23.24 4.19
CA LYS A 154 -11.95 -23.00 3.12
C LYS A 154 -12.03 -21.53 2.70
N ALA A 155 -10.91 -20.95 2.36
CA ALA A 155 -10.85 -19.64 1.74
C ALA A 155 -9.74 -19.61 0.68
N THR A 156 -10.05 -19.00 -0.45
CA THR A 156 -9.09 -18.74 -1.52
C THR A 156 -8.24 -17.54 -1.16
N ARG A 157 -6.95 -17.69 -1.26
CA ARG A 157 -6.00 -16.59 -1.20
C ARG A 157 -5.68 -16.11 -2.61
N TYR A 158 -5.69 -14.80 -2.78
CA TYR A 158 -5.40 -14.17 -4.06
C TYR A 158 -3.96 -13.64 -4.08
N LYS A 159 -3.34 -13.59 -5.27
CA LYS A 159 -1.98 -13.09 -5.46
C LYS A 159 -1.84 -11.66 -4.96
N TYR A 160 -2.77 -10.80 -5.39
CA TYR A 160 -2.69 -9.37 -5.12
C TYR A 160 -3.60 -8.99 -3.97
N HIS A 161 -2.99 -8.47 -2.92
CA HIS A 161 -3.65 -7.97 -1.73
C HIS A 161 -2.94 -6.68 -1.27
N PHE A 162 -3.49 -5.98 -0.29
CA PHE A 162 -2.97 -4.67 0.12
C PHE A 162 -1.47 -4.68 0.44
N HIS A 163 -0.97 -5.75 1.05
CA HIS A 163 0.46 -5.88 1.39
C HIS A 163 1.37 -6.04 0.15
N THR A 164 0.82 -6.48 -0.98
CA THR A 164 1.55 -6.59 -2.26
C THR A 164 2.03 -5.22 -2.77
N LEU A 165 1.32 -4.12 -2.44
CA LEU A 165 1.78 -2.76 -2.73
C LEU A 165 3.09 -2.42 -1.99
N ARG A 166 3.21 -2.86 -0.74
CA ARG A 166 4.45 -2.67 0.03
C ARG A 166 5.59 -3.56 -0.49
N HIS A 167 5.29 -4.75 -0.99
CA HIS A 167 6.28 -5.56 -1.70
C HIS A 167 6.74 -4.87 -2.98
N ALA A 168 5.82 -4.27 -3.73
CA ALA A 168 6.14 -3.50 -4.94
C ALA A 168 7.04 -2.29 -4.61
N TYR A 169 6.76 -1.55 -3.52
CA TYR A 169 7.64 -0.47 -3.04
C TYR A 169 9.07 -0.96 -2.79
N ALA A 170 9.23 -2.04 -2.02
CA ALA A 170 10.54 -2.56 -1.69
C ALA A 170 11.31 -3.03 -2.93
N THR A 171 10.64 -3.73 -3.84
CA THR A 171 11.25 -4.20 -5.10
C THR A 171 11.61 -3.03 -6.00
N TYR A 172 10.75 -2.01 -6.10
CA TYR A 172 11.02 -0.82 -6.88
C TYR A 172 12.24 -0.06 -6.39
N LEU A 173 12.37 0.15 -5.07
CA LEU A 173 13.55 0.80 -4.48
C LEU A 173 14.82 0.00 -4.76
N LEU A 174 14.77 -1.31 -4.62
CA LEU A 174 15.91 -2.17 -4.89
C LEU A 174 16.31 -2.15 -6.38
N ASP A 175 15.33 -2.15 -7.29
CA ASP A 175 15.56 -2.01 -8.73
C ASP A 175 16.16 -0.62 -9.08
N LYS A 176 15.95 0.40 -8.23
CA LYS A 176 16.57 1.74 -8.33
C LYS A 176 17.94 1.84 -7.64
N GLY A 177 18.45 0.75 -7.09
CA GLY A 177 19.77 0.68 -6.48
C GLY A 177 19.83 1.08 -5.01
N VAL A 178 18.68 1.28 -4.35
CA VAL A 178 18.66 1.49 -2.89
C VAL A 178 19.11 0.21 -2.20
N ASP A 179 20.01 0.31 -1.24
CA ASP A 179 20.54 -0.85 -0.54
C ASP A 179 19.52 -1.51 0.40
N LEU A 180 19.71 -2.80 0.66
CA LEU A 180 18.79 -3.60 1.47
C LEU A 180 18.67 -3.14 2.93
N TYR A 181 19.72 -2.57 3.49
CA TYR A 181 19.70 -2.08 4.87
C TYR A 181 18.80 -0.85 4.97
N THR A 182 18.95 0.10 4.05
CA THR A 182 18.09 1.29 3.94
C THR A 182 16.63 0.88 3.72
N ILE A 183 16.35 -0.06 2.81
CA ILE A 183 14.99 -0.57 2.58
C ILE A 183 14.43 -1.23 3.85
N SER A 184 15.24 -2.03 4.56
CA SER A 184 14.84 -2.67 5.82
C SER A 184 14.43 -1.65 6.87
N ASN A 185 15.20 -0.57 7.01
CA ASN A 185 14.92 0.52 7.94
C ASN A 185 13.64 1.28 7.56
N LEU A 186 13.47 1.65 6.28
CA LEU A 186 12.27 2.30 5.77
C LEU A 186 11.02 1.46 6.01
N LEU A 187 11.11 0.17 5.80
CA LEU A 187 10.02 -0.77 6.05
C LEU A 187 9.81 -1.05 7.56
N GLY A 188 10.79 -0.79 8.42
CA GLY A 188 10.75 -1.15 9.83
C GLY A 188 10.69 -2.66 10.02
N HIS A 189 11.60 -3.39 9.36
CA HIS A 189 11.81 -4.81 9.60
C HIS A 189 12.77 -4.99 10.77
N ASN A 190 12.39 -5.80 11.76
CA ASN A 190 13.25 -6.10 12.91
C ASN A 190 14.45 -7.01 12.52
N GLN A 191 14.31 -7.75 11.42
CA GLN A 191 15.33 -8.64 10.89
C GLN A 191 15.56 -8.36 9.42
N ILE A 192 16.79 -8.17 9.01
CA ILE A 192 17.20 -7.91 7.63
C ILE A 192 16.85 -9.11 6.72
N THR A 193 16.82 -10.30 7.27
CA THR A 193 16.40 -11.54 6.57
C THR A 193 15.01 -11.40 5.93
N THR A 194 14.11 -10.63 6.55
CA THR A 194 12.78 -10.33 5.98
C THR A 194 12.90 -9.48 4.71
N THR A 195 13.94 -8.70 4.56
CA THR A 195 14.19 -7.84 3.39
C THR A 195 14.97 -8.59 2.30
N GLN A 196 15.75 -9.62 2.66
CA GLN A 196 16.53 -10.42 1.70
C GLN A 196 15.68 -11.14 0.65
N ILE A 197 14.38 -11.36 0.94
CA ILE A 197 13.44 -11.92 -0.07
C ILE A 197 13.34 -11.03 -1.31
N TYR A 198 13.45 -9.71 -1.15
CA TYR A 198 13.41 -8.78 -2.28
C TYR A 198 14.70 -8.81 -3.11
N ALA A 199 15.85 -9.08 -2.49
CA ALA A 199 17.10 -9.27 -3.21
C ALA A 199 16.99 -10.41 -4.23
N ARG A 200 16.36 -11.53 -3.85
CA ARG A 200 16.16 -12.67 -4.76
C ARG A 200 15.26 -12.31 -5.95
N ILE A 201 14.24 -11.47 -5.73
CA ILE A 201 13.35 -10.99 -6.81
C ILE A 201 14.15 -10.10 -7.78
N SER A 202 14.91 -9.15 -7.25
CA SER A 202 15.73 -8.23 -8.03
C SER A 202 16.85 -8.95 -8.78
N ASP A 203 17.49 -9.97 -8.18
CA ASP A 203 18.54 -10.75 -8.85
C ASP A 203 18.02 -11.51 -10.07
N THR A 204 16.82 -12.04 -10.01
CA THR A 204 16.20 -12.70 -11.16
C THR A 204 15.98 -11.69 -12.30
N LYS A 205 15.47 -10.48 -12.00
CA LYS A 205 15.30 -9.40 -12.96
C LYS A 205 16.63 -8.87 -13.47
N ARG A 206 17.65 -8.75 -12.60
CA ARG A 206 18.99 -8.31 -13.00
C ARG A 206 19.66 -9.30 -13.96
N LYS A 207 19.55 -10.60 -13.72
CA LYS A 207 20.06 -11.62 -14.64
C LYS A 207 19.36 -11.52 -16.00
N GLN A 208 18.05 -11.34 -16.02
CA GLN A 208 17.29 -11.13 -17.24
C GLN A 208 17.72 -9.84 -17.94
N ALA A 209 17.80 -8.72 -17.21
CA ALA A 209 18.22 -7.42 -17.74
C ALA A 209 19.66 -7.44 -18.30
N ILE A 210 20.59 -8.17 -17.65
CA ILE A 210 21.94 -8.39 -18.14
C ILE A 210 21.89 -9.18 -19.44
N SER A 211 21.13 -10.29 -19.45
CA SER A 211 20.98 -11.09 -20.68
C SER A 211 20.39 -10.25 -21.81
N ASP A 212 19.34 -9.46 -21.54
CA ASP A 212 18.68 -8.62 -22.53
C ASP A 212 19.60 -7.47 -23.00
N ALA A 213 20.37 -6.87 -22.09
CA ALA A 213 21.33 -5.81 -22.41
C ALA A 213 22.46 -6.27 -23.33
N PHE A 214 22.93 -7.50 -23.14
CA PHE A 214 24.00 -8.06 -23.99
C PHE A 214 23.49 -8.71 -25.28
N ASN A 215 22.20 -9.07 -25.33
CA ASN A 215 21.57 -9.65 -26.52
C ASN A 215 20.85 -8.60 -27.39
N THR A 216 20.68 -7.36 -26.92
CA THR A 216 20.04 -6.29 -27.69
C THR A 216 21.09 -5.27 -28.15
N PRO A 217 21.20 -4.93 -29.42
CA PRO A 217 22.09 -3.85 -29.85
C PRO A 217 21.66 -2.54 -29.21
N LEU A 218 22.62 -1.80 -28.65
CA LEU A 218 22.51 -0.52 -27.97
C LEU A 218 21.63 0.48 -28.76
N ARG A 219 20.32 0.46 -28.52
CA ARG A 219 19.43 1.56 -28.90
C ARG A 219 18.64 1.99 -27.69
N SER A 220 18.95 3.20 -27.23
CA SER A 220 18.32 3.96 -26.17
C SER A 220 16.78 3.91 -26.26
N GLN A 221 16.14 3.19 -25.34
CA GLN A 221 14.75 3.45 -25.00
C GLN A 221 14.71 3.86 -23.54
N ILE A 222 14.86 5.16 -23.31
CA ILE A 222 14.45 5.80 -22.07
C ILE A 222 12.92 5.82 -22.12
N VAL A 223 12.30 4.80 -21.58
CA VAL A 223 10.87 4.87 -21.31
C VAL A 223 10.70 5.78 -20.09
N HIS A 224 10.33 7.02 -20.34
CA HIS A 224 9.79 7.91 -19.32
C HIS A 224 8.45 7.32 -18.89
N VAL A 225 8.45 6.54 -17.84
CA VAL A 225 7.22 6.16 -17.15
C VAL A 225 6.76 7.41 -16.40
N GLN A 226 5.84 8.15 -17.00
CA GLN A 226 5.13 9.20 -16.26
C GLN A 226 4.38 8.53 -15.09
N PRO A 227 4.42 9.11 -13.89
CA PRO A 227 3.61 8.62 -12.80
C PRO A 227 2.12 8.62 -13.24
N PRO A 228 1.33 7.63 -12.82
CA PRO A 228 -0.08 7.59 -13.19
C PRO A 228 -0.74 8.93 -12.84
N ARG A 229 -1.68 9.38 -13.66
CA ARG A 229 -2.46 10.64 -13.52
C ARG A 229 -3.29 10.70 -12.24
N MET A 230 -2.63 10.50 -11.11
CA MET A 230 -3.26 10.46 -9.79
C MET A 230 -3.90 11.81 -9.42
N GLU A 231 -3.27 12.93 -9.85
CA GLU A 231 -3.80 14.27 -9.60
C GLU A 231 -5.10 14.53 -10.36
N GLU A 232 -5.18 14.12 -11.61
CA GLU A 232 -6.38 14.27 -12.43
C GLU A 232 -7.54 13.41 -11.87
N LYS A 233 -7.27 12.16 -11.49
CA LYS A 233 -8.29 11.30 -10.88
C LYS A 233 -8.73 11.75 -9.49
N MET A 234 -7.82 12.27 -8.67
CA MET A 234 -8.19 12.88 -7.39
C MET A 234 -9.09 14.11 -7.58
N LEU A 235 -8.88 14.89 -8.65
CA LEU A 235 -9.72 16.02 -8.99
C LEU A 235 -11.10 15.58 -9.48
N GLU A 236 -11.18 14.52 -10.28
CA GLU A 236 -12.43 13.96 -10.79
C GLU A 236 -13.29 13.36 -9.68
N ILE A 237 -12.67 12.62 -8.75
CA ILE A 237 -13.33 12.11 -7.56
C ILE A 237 -13.86 13.23 -6.67
N LYS A 238 -13.12 14.35 -6.51
CA LYS A 238 -13.58 15.52 -5.76
C LYS A 238 -14.79 16.19 -6.39
N LYS A 239 -14.85 16.25 -7.73
CA LYS A 239 -16.02 16.75 -8.46
C LYS A 239 -17.26 15.90 -8.22
N LEU A 240 -17.11 14.57 -8.28
CA LEU A 240 -18.20 13.61 -8.02
C LEU A 240 -18.70 13.68 -6.56
N GLU A 241 -17.81 13.81 -5.58
CA GLU A 241 -18.22 14.01 -4.17
C GLU A 241 -18.97 15.32 -3.95
N LEU A 242 -18.58 16.39 -4.65
CA LEU A 242 -19.28 17.67 -4.59
C LEU A 242 -20.67 17.59 -5.22
N GLU A 243 -20.82 16.85 -6.32
CA GLU A 243 -22.12 16.61 -6.96
C GLU A 243 -23.04 15.78 -6.08
N VAL A 244 -22.55 14.71 -5.49
CA VAL A 244 -23.32 13.90 -4.53
C VAL A 244 -23.77 14.75 -3.34
N ARG A 245 -22.90 15.60 -2.79
CA ARG A 245 -23.25 16.48 -1.67
C ARG A 245 -24.28 17.55 -2.05
N LYS A 246 -24.23 18.05 -3.31
CA LYS A 246 -25.27 18.96 -3.82
C LYS A 246 -26.61 18.27 -3.99
N MET A 247 -26.65 17.02 -4.47
CA MET A 247 -27.86 16.23 -4.57
C MET A 247 -28.45 15.89 -3.18
N GLU A 248 -27.64 15.57 -2.20
CA GLU A 248 -28.07 15.33 -0.82
C GLU A 248 -28.66 16.59 -0.16
N LEU A 249 -28.14 17.77 -0.50
CA LEU A 249 -28.66 19.06 0.00
C LEU A 249 -29.92 19.52 -0.74
N ALA A 250 -30.10 19.11 -1.99
CA ALA A 250 -31.29 19.42 -2.78
C ALA A 250 -32.51 18.52 -2.45
N ASN A 251 -32.25 17.38 -1.80
CA ASN A 251 -33.27 16.41 -1.35
C ASN A 251 -33.66 16.58 0.14
N ARG A 252 -33.24 17.66 0.79
CA ARG A 252 -33.67 18.13 2.11
C ARG A 252 -34.57 19.36 1.98
#